data_2af68e905785f854d4c8bee5a481a993
#
_entry.id   2af68e905785f854d4c8bee5a481a993
#
_cell.length_a   1.000
_cell.length_b   1.000
_cell.length_c   1.000
_cell.angle_alpha   90.00
_cell.angle_beta   90.00
_cell.angle_gamma   90.00
#
_symmetry.space_group_name_H-M   'P 1'
#
loop_
_entity.id
_entity.type
_entity.pdbx_description
1 polymer ?
#
loop_
_entity_poly.entity_id
_entity_poly.type
_entity_poly.pdbx_seq_one_letter_code
_entity_poly.pdbx_strand_id
1 'polypeptide(L)'
;LRGSFLMTKACQGHMVAARWGRIVNLSSTSALGNRGQVNYSAAKAGLQGFTKTLAIELGRFGITANCVAPGFIASEMTRATAERLGQDWEEWQAARAKEIPVQRVGVPEDIANMVAFFAGESAGYVSGQVIYVAGGPKT
;
A
#
# COMPACT_ATOMS: atom_id res chain seq x y z
N LEU A 1 5.79 9.51 -4.17
CA LEU A 1 5.41 10.50 -3.14
C LEU A 1 4.86 11.79 -3.75
N ARG A 2 5.55 12.44 -4.72
CA ARG A 2 5.11 13.72 -5.32
C ARG A 2 3.71 13.59 -5.95
N GLY A 3 3.44 12.53 -6.72
CA GLY A 3 2.12 12.31 -7.34
C GLY A 3 1.01 12.20 -6.30
N SER A 4 1.22 11.42 -5.22
CA SER A 4 0.23 11.29 -4.14
C SER A 4 -0.06 12.63 -3.47
N PHE A 5 0.98 13.46 -3.21
CA PHE A 5 0.80 14.80 -2.67
C PHE A 5 -0.05 15.69 -3.61
N LEU A 6 0.28 15.73 -4.90
CA LEU A 6 -0.43 16.57 -5.87
C LEU A 6 -1.90 16.13 -6.04
N MET A 7 -2.15 14.82 -6.11
CA MET A 7 -3.51 14.29 -6.19
C MET A 7 -4.33 14.60 -4.94
N THR A 8 -3.75 14.38 -3.76
CA THR A 8 -4.41 14.72 -2.49
C THR A 8 -4.73 16.21 -2.43
N LYS A 9 -3.76 17.08 -2.77
CA LYS A 9 -3.95 18.53 -2.80
C LYS A 9 -5.09 18.95 -3.75
N ALA A 10 -5.20 18.30 -4.90
CA ALA A 10 -6.27 18.59 -5.86
C ALA A 10 -7.65 18.13 -5.40
N CYS A 11 -7.72 16.97 -4.72
CA CYS A 11 -8.99 16.34 -4.35
C CYS A 11 -9.52 16.75 -2.96
N GLN A 12 -8.63 17.11 -2.01
CA GLN A 12 -9.02 17.33 -0.62
C GLN A 12 -10.09 18.41 -0.44
N GLY A 13 -10.07 19.47 -1.25
CA GLY A 13 -11.05 20.55 -1.18
C GLY A 13 -12.48 20.06 -1.38
N HIS A 14 -12.69 19.14 -2.33
CA HIS A 14 -13.99 18.53 -2.58
C HIS A 14 -14.44 17.63 -1.41
N MET A 15 -13.52 16.86 -0.84
CA MET A 15 -13.80 16.02 0.31
C MET A 15 -14.14 16.85 1.56
N VAL A 16 -13.41 17.96 1.79
CA VAL A 16 -13.68 18.89 2.90
C VAL A 16 -15.06 19.52 2.74
N ALA A 17 -15.41 19.98 1.55
CA ALA A 17 -16.73 20.56 1.28
C ALA A 17 -17.86 19.54 1.49
N ALA A 18 -17.66 18.30 1.07
CA ALA A 18 -18.60 17.20 1.26
C ALA A 18 -18.66 16.67 2.71
N ARG A 19 -17.71 17.05 3.57
CA ARG A 19 -17.50 16.48 4.93
C ARG A 19 -17.42 14.96 4.91
N TRP A 20 -16.88 14.41 3.86
CA TRP A 20 -16.68 12.99 3.65
C TRP A 20 -15.53 12.75 2.67
N GLY A 21 -14.70 11.77 2.95
CA GLY A 21 -13.65 11.35 2.04
C GLY A 21 -12.89 10.12 2.52
N ARG A 22 -12.29 9.43 1.58
CA ARG A 22 -11.44 8.25 1.81
C ARG A 22 -10.17 8.39 0.98
N ILE A 23 -9.03 8.38 1.66
CA ILE A 23 -7.71 8.42 1.03
C ILE A 23 -7.01 7.10 1.33
N VAL A 24 -6.66 6.35 0.28
CA VAL A 24 -5.94 5.09 0.42
C VAL A 24 -4.65 5.18 -0.39
N ASN A 25 -3.52 5.22 0.29
CA ASN A 25 -2.20 5.25 -0.33
C ASN A 25 -1.62 3.83 -0.43
N LEU A 26 -0.92 3.53 -1.52
CA LEU A 26 -0.22 2.26 -1.71
C LEU A 26 1.27 2.41 -1.39
N SER A 27 1.67 1.91 -0.22
CA SER A 27 3.08 1.76 0.18
C SER A 27 3.65 0.42 -0.32
N SER A 28 4.51 -0.20 0.44
CA SER A 28 5.13 -1.51 0.21
C SER A 28 5.79 -2.00 1.50
N THR A 29 6.01 -3.30 1.64
CA THR A 29 6.91 -3.85 2.66
C THR A 29 8.34 -3.32 2.51
N SER A 30 8.74 -2.90 1.31
CA SER A 30 10.04 -2.26 1.07
C SER A 30 10.24 -0.93 1.82
N ALA A 31 9.16 -0.33 2.36
CA ALA A 31 9.25 0.81 3.26
C ALA A 31 10.04 0.52 4.55
N LEU A 32 10.14 -0.75 4.94
CA LEU A 32 10.93 -1.23 6.09
C LEU A 32 12.42 -1.44 5.75
N GLY A 33 12.79 -1.28 4.50
CA GLY A 33 14.10 -1.52 3.94
C GLY A 33 14.11 -2.69 2.96
N ASN A 34 14.75 -2.48 1.80
CA ASN A 34 14.97 -3.53 0.83
C ASN A 34 16.26 -3.25 0.06
N ARG A 35 17.14 -4.24 0.00
CA ARG A 35 18.45 -4.10 -0.66
C ARG A 35 18.29 -3.68 -2.12
N GLY A 36 19.04 -2.66 -2.54
CA GLY A 36 19.01 -2.15 -3.92
C GLY A 36 17.84 -1.23 -4.25
N GLN A 37 17.01 -0.87 -3.26
CA GLN A 37 15.79 -0.06 -3.46
C GLN A 37 15.76 1.21 -2.61
N VAL A 38 16.89 1.89 -2.42
CA VAL A 38 16.99 3.07 -1.53
C VAL A 38 15.94 4.14 -1.86
N ASN A 39 15.83 4.53 -3.12
CA ASN A 39 14.87 5.54 -3.59
C ASN A 39 13.40 5.06 -3.46
N TYR A 40 13.15 3.81 -3.79
CA TYR A 40 11.82 3.21 -3.69
C TYR A 40 11.39 3.07 -2.22
N SER A 41 12.25 2.53 -1.37
CA SER A 41 12.02 2.39 0.06
C SER A 41 11.75 3.75 0.72
N ALA A 42 12.57 4.76 0.42
CA ALA A 42 12.37 6.11 0.92
C ALA A 42 11.02 6.70 0.50
N ALA A 43 10.64 6.54 -0.78
CA ALA A 43 9.37 7.02 -1.29
C ALA A 43 8.17 6.30 -0.62
N LYS A 44 8.26 4.98 -0.43
CA LYS A 44 7.19 4.18 0.17
C LYS A 44 7.07 4.37 1.69
N ALA A 45 8.19 4.58 2.39
CA ALA A 45 8.19 5.00 3.79
C ALA A 45 7.59 6.40 3.96
N GLY A 46 7.95 7.34 3.08
CA GLY A 46 7.39 8.69 3.07
C GLY A 46 5.86 8.70 2.90
N LEU A 47 5.28 7.78 2.12
CA LEU A 47 3.83 7.64 2.00
C LEU A 47 3.15 7.25 3.31
N GLN A 48 3.81 6.45 4.16
CA GLN A 48 3.25 6.07 5.46
C GLN A 48 3.16 7.28 6.40
N GLY A 49 4.23 8.08 6.49
CA GLY A 49 4.23 9.33 7.26
C GLY A 49 3.22 10.34 6.71
N PHE A 50 3.20 10.53 5.39
CA PHE A 50 2.24 11.39 4.70
C PHE A 50 0.78 11.00 5.02
N THR A 51 0.46 9.71 4.97
CA THR A 51 -0.88 9.20 5.29
C THR A 51 -1.30 9.50 6.73
N LYS A 52 -0.39 9.30 7.69
CA LYS A 52 -0.66 9.59 9.11
C LYS A 52 -0.95 11.07 9.34
N THR A 53 -0.18 11.95 8.70
CA THR A 53 -0.40 13.40 8.79
C THR A 53 -1.76 13.78 8.21
N LEU A 54 -2.12 13.27 7.03
CA LEU A 54 -3.44 13.50 6.44
C LEU A 54 -4.59 13.05 7.36
N ALA A 55 -4.44 11.91 8.02
CA ALA A 55 -5.45 11.41 8.96
C ALA A 55 -5.68 12.38 10.12
N ILE A 56 -4.60 12.99 10.65
CA ILE A 56 -4.68 13.98 11.74
C ILE A 56 -5.32 15.28 11.24
N GLU A 57 -4.86 15.81 10.11
CA GLU A 57 -5.30 17.11 9.61
C GLU A 57 -6.73 17.10 9.06
N LEU A 58 -7.12 16.02 8.38
CA LEU A 58 -8.39 15.94 7.66
C LEU A 58 -9.51 15.23 8.44
N GLY A 59 -9.17 14.54 9.53
CA GLY A 59 -10.14 13.76 10.31
C GLY A 59 -11.35 14.56 10.79
N ARG A 60 -11.14 15.81 11.20
CA ARG A 60 -12.23 16.73 11.63
C ARG A 60 -13.26 17.03 10.54
N PHE A 61 -12.96 16.72 9.30
CA PHE A 61 -13.85 16.91 8.16
C PHE A 61 -14.53 15.60 7.71
N GLY A 62 -14.46 14.51 8.51
CA GLY A 62 -15.04 13.21 8.16
C GLY A 62 -14.24 12.43 7.10
N ILE A 63 -12.96 12.78 6.93
CA ILE A 63 -12.08 12.16 5.96
C ILE A 63 -11.15 11.19 6.68
N THR A 64 -11.06 9.95 6.21
CA THR A 64 -10.05 8.99 6.68
C THR A 64 -8.92 8.86 5.67
N ALA A 65 -7.71 8.65 6.17
CA ALA A 65 -6.54 8.38 5.33
C ALA A 65 -5.81 7.14 5.86
N ASN A 66 -5.66 6.13 5.01
CA ASN A 66 -5.01 4.86 5.36
C ASN A 66 -3.99 4.46 4.28
N CYS A 67 -3.13 3.55 4.63
CA CYS A 67 -2.07 3.06 3.76
C CYS A 67 -2.09 1.54 3.70
N VAL A 68 -2.14 0.98 2.50
CA VAL A 68 -1.93 -0.44 2.25
C VAL A 68 -0.48 -0.65 1.82
N ALA A 69 0.20 -1.60 2.44
CA ALA A 69 1.60 -1.93 2.17
C ALA A 69 1.72 -3.39 1.68
N PRO A 70 1.64 -3.63 0.36
CA PRO A 70 1.75 -4.97 -0.20
C PRO A 70 3.11 -5.60 0.07
N GLY A 71 3.10 -6.93 0.26
CA GLY A 71 4.28 -7.78 0.18
C GLY A 71 4.59 -8.20 -1.26
N PHE A 72 5.00 -9.45 -1.45
CA PHE A 72 5.20 -10.01 -2.78
C PHE A 72 3.85 -10.39 -3.40
N ILE A 73 3.50 -9.69 -4.49
CA ILE A 73 2.25 -9.90 -5.25
C ILE A 73 2.59 -10.39 -6.65
N ALA A 74 1.97 -11.50 -7.05
CA ALA A 74 2.06 -12.00 -8.42
C ALA A 74 1.28 -11.05 -9.34
N SER A 75 2.01 -10.33 -10.18
CA SER A 75 1.48 -9.31 -11.10
C SER A 75 2.35 -9.24 -12.35
N GLU A 76 1.89 -8.59 -13.40
CA GLU A 76 2.68 -8.34 -14.60
C GLU A 76 4.02 -7.65 -14.28
N MET A 77 4.04 -6.71 -13.36
CA MET A 77 5.26 -6.00 -12.94
C MET A 77 6.28 -6.94 -12.29
N THR A 78 5.84 -7.87 -11.43
CA THR A 78 6.73 -8.84 -10.80
C THR A 78 7.18 -9.92 -11.79
N ARG A 79 6.33 -10.31 -12.73
CA ARG A 79 6.69 -11.22 -13.84
C ARG A 79 7.77 -10.58 -14.72
N ALA A 80 7.58 -9.35 -15.18
CA ALA A 80 8.58 -8.62 -15.94
C ALA A 80 9.91 -8.47 -15.18
N THR A 81 9.86 -8.40 -13.86
CA THR A 81 11.06 -8.37 -13.01
C THR A 81 11.77 -9.72 -13.02
N ALA A 82 11.05 -10.85 -12.91
CA ALA A 82 11.62 -12.18 -13.00
C ALA A 82 12.31 -12.41 -14.36
N GLU A 83 11.63 -12.06 -15.45
CA GLU A 83 12.16 -12.16 -16.82
C GLU A 83 13.46 -11.35 -16.97
N ARG A 84 13.50 -10.11 -16.50
CA ARG A 84 14.69 -9.26 -16.53
C ARG A 84 15.87 -9.83 -15.74
N LEU A 85 15.59 -10.60 -14.69
CA LEU A 85 16.58 -11.27 -13.86
C LEU A 85 16.96 -12.67 -14.38
N GLY A 86 16.37 -13.13 -15.51
CA GLY A 86 16.60 -14.45 -16.07
C GLY A 86 16.06 -15.58 -15.17
N GLN A 87 15.05 -15.30 -14.35
CA GLN A 87 14.42 -16.26 -13.46
C GLN A 87 13.20 -16.87 -14.12
N ASP A 88 13.00 -18.19 -13.95
CA ASP A 88 11.72 -18.82 -14.28
C ASP A 88 10.64 -18.30 -13.35
N TRP A 89 9.49 -17.92 -13.91
CA TRP A 89 8.43 -17.26 -13.15
C TRP A 89 7.77 -18.17 -12.11
N GLU A 90 7.55 -19.44 -12.45
CA GLU A 90 6.89 -20.39 -11.56
C GLU A 90 7.82 -20.81 -10.42
N GLU A 91 9.08 -21.08 -10.74
CA GLU A 91 10.11 -21.38 -9.73
C GLU A 91 10.32 -20.20 -8.78
N TRP A 92 10.34 -18.97 -9.31
CA TRP A 92 10.52 -17.77 -8.50
C TRP A 92 9.35 -17.55 -7.55
N GLN A 93 8.10 -17.72 -8.02
CA GLN A 93 6.92 -17.68 -7.16
C GLN A 93 6.95 -18.75 -6.07
N ALA A 94 7.28 -19.99 -6.44
CA ALA A 94 7.34 -21.11 -5.49
C ALA A 94 8.40 -20.86 -4.40
N ALA A 95 9.55 -20.30 -4.78
CA ALA A 95 10.60 -19.93 -3.83
C ALA A 95 10.10 -18.84 -2.86
N ARG A 96 9.44 -17.81 -3.37
CA ARG A 96 8.86 -16.73 -2.54
C ARG A 96 7.74 -17.20 -1.63
N ALA A 97 6.89 -18.11 -2.12
CA ALA A 97 5.80 -18.67 -1.31
C ALA A 97 6.32 -19.36 -0.04
N LYS A 98 7.46 -20.07 -0.13
CA LYS A 98 8.08 -20.74 1.02
C LYS A 98 8.56 -19.78 2.11
N GLU A 99 8.91 -18.54 1.75
CA GLU A 99 9.35 -17.50 2.67
C GLU A 99 8.17 -16.79 3.38
N ILE A 100 6.95 -16.96 2.85
CA ILE A 100 5.75 -16.29 3.33
C ILE A 100 5.01 -17.21 4.32
N PRO A 101 4.66 -16.76 5.52
CA PRO A 101 3.99 -17.60 6.53
C PRO A 101 2.73 -18.31 6.05
N VAL A 102 1.89 -17.66 5.21
CA VAL A 102 0.69 -18.30 4.64
C VAL A 102 0.99 -19.21 3.44
N GLN A 103 2.28 -19.46 3.13
CA GLN A 103 2.78 -20.41 2.12
C GLN A 103 2.22 -20.20 0.72
N ARG A 104 1.89 -18.96 0.37
CA ARG A 104 1.55 -18.54 -0.99
C ARG A 104 2.01 -17.10 -1.24
N VAL A 105 2.22 -16.76 -2.50
CA VAL A 105 2.34 -15.37 -2.94
C VAL A 105 0.97 -14.68 -2.91
N GLY A 106 0.96 -13.37 -2.76
CA GLY A 106 -0.27 -12.58 -2.88
C GLY A 106 -0.70 -12.44 -4.33
N VAL A 107 -1.97 -12.15 -4.53
CA VAL A 107 -2.55 -11.77 -5.83
C VAL A 107 -3.12 -10.34 -5.73
N PRO A 108 -3.34 -9.65 -6.86
CA PRO A 108 -3.87 -8.29 -6.85
C PRO A 108 -5.17 -8.14 -6.05
N GLU A 109 -6.01 -9.17 -6.03
CA GLU A 109 -7.27 -9.21 -5.29
C GLU A 109 -7.07 -9.13 -3.77
N ASP A 110 -5.98 -9.68 -3.24
CA ASP A 110 -5.65 -9.55 -1.81
C ASP A 110 -5.49 -8.07 -1.41
N ILE A 111 -4.91 -7.27 -2.31
CA ILE A 111 -4.73 -5.84 -2.10
C ILE A 111 -6.02 -5.07 -2.35
N ALA A 112 -6.75 -5.41 -3.42
CA ALA A 112 -8.01 -4.76 -3.78
C ALA A 112 -9.05 -4.89 -2.66
N ASN A 113 -9.14 -6.04 -2.01
CA ASN A 113 -10.05 -6.27 -0.88
C ASN A 113 -9.76 -5.31 0.30
N MET A 114 -8.50 -5.07 0.62
CA MET A 114 -8.13 -4.13 1.69
C MET A 114 -8.40 -2.68 1.28
N VAL A 115 -8.14 -2.33 0.01
CA VAL A 115 -8.46 -1.00 -0.52
C VAL A 115 -9.96 -0.77 -0.49
N ALA A 116 -10.77 -1.75 -0.91
CA ALA A 116 -12.23 -1.67 -0.88
C ALA A 116 -12.77 -1.50 0.55
N PHE A 117 -12.21 -2.22 1.54
CA PHE A 117 -12.55 -2.02 2.94
C PHE A 117 -12.30 -0.59 3.39
N PHE A 118 -11.10 -0.04 3.14
CA PHE A 118 -10.78 1.34 3.54
C PHE A 118 -11.58 2.40 2.79
N ALA A 119 -12.02 2.12 1.57
CA ALA A 119 -12.86 3.02 0.79
C ALA A 119 -14.33 3.01 1.23
N GLY A 120 -14.77 1.98 1.94
CA GLY A 120 -16.14 1.80 2.39
C GLY A 120 -16.53 2.65 3.60
N GLU A 121 -17.83 2.72 3.86
CA GLU A 121 -18.40 3.45 5.01
C GLU A 121 -18.04 2.79 6.35
N SER A 122 -17.97 1.45 6.38
CA SER A 122 -17.64 0.67 7.58
C SER A 122 -16.25 0.98 8.15
N ALA A 123 -15.33 1.52 7.35
CA ALA A 123 -14.00 1.94 7.77
C ALA A 123 -13.95 3.36 8.36
N GLY A 124 -15.09 3.98 8.66
CA GLY A 124 -15.16 5.39 9.11
C GLY A 124 -14.42 5.71 10.40
N TYR A 125 -14.11 4.71 11.24
CA TYR A 125 -13.33 4.88 12.47
C TYR A 125 -11.88 4.36 12.33
N VAL A 126 -11.49 3.91 11.12
CA VAL A 126 -10.13 3.44 10.82
C VAL A 126 -9.41 4.52 10.04
N SER A 127 -8.45 5.21 10.68
CA SER A 127 -7.70 6.30 10.05
C SER A 127 -6.25 6.32 10.56
N GLY A 128 -5.32 6.72 9.71
CA GLY A 128 -3.90 6.80 10.02
C GLY A 128 -3.19 5.43 10.05
N GLN A 129 -3.85 4.36 9.62
CA GLN A 129 -3.30 3.02 9.71
C GLN A 129 -2.41 2.68 8.52
N VAL A 130 -1.41 1.84 8.78
CA VAL A 130 -0.58 1.19 7.76
C VAL A 130 -0.79 -0.31 7.90
N ILE A 131 -1.45 -0.91 6.92
CA ILE A 131 -1.72 -2.35 6.94
C ILE A 131 -0.80 -3.04 5.93
N TYR A 132 0.03 -3.94 6.44
CA TYR A 132 0.87 -4.79 5.62
C TYR A 132 0.06 -6.00 5.13
N VAL A 133 -0.23 -6.04 3.84
CA VAL A 133 -0.90 -7.18 3.18
C VAL A 133 0.17 -8.03 2.53
N ALA A 134 0.77 -8.93 3.32
CA ALA A 134 2.02 -9.61 2.97
C ALA A 134 2.06 -11.10 3.37
N GLY A 135 0.93 -11.67 3.80
CA GLY A 135 0.84 -13.08 4.17
C GLY A 135 1.54 -13.45 5.48
N GLY A 136 1.91 -12.46 6.29
CA GLY A 136 2.54 -12.64 7.60
C GLY A 136 3.00 -11.33 8.21
N PRO A 137 3.46 -11.35 9.48
CA PRO A 137 3.95 -10.16 10.14
C PRO A 137 5.20 -9.62 9.43
N LYS A 138 5.33 -8.28 9.41
CA LYS A 138 6.49 -7.56 8.90
C LYS A 138 7.01 -6.63 10.00
N THR A 139 8.26 -6.77 10.29
CA THR A 139 8.99 -5.97 11.30
C THR A 139 10.12 -5.21 10.64
#